data_175d35861113adb3d4b12f6475d656d2
#
_entry.id   175d35861113adb3d4b12f6475d656d2
#
_cell.length_a   1.000
_cell.length_b   1.000
_cell.length_c   1.000
_cell.angle_alpha   90.00
_cell.angle_beta   90.00
_cell.angle_gamma   90.00
#
_symmetry.space_group_name_H-M   'P 1'
#
loop_
_entity.id
_entity.type
_entity.pdbx_description
1 polymer ?
#
loop_
_entity_poly.entity_id
_entity_poly.type
_entity_poly.pdbx_seq_one_letter_code
_entity_poly.pdbx_strand_id
1 'polypeptide(L)'
;MNNEKEIIFWGAGTARTFRPIWMAEELGISYKLNPIGPRTGETQTKEFTSINRKQKIPLMQIGEFYLSESLAICKYLQRAFPSKRLFIPTSDEELAKEDEWCCFILSEIDETSLYVMRRHYDLKEIYGESKTVTNACRDYLKRQFEVIEEYLEDKNYIMKEGFGICDIFLISCLDWAIFYEFELTKNMTRYRDDIINRPAYKKAMDINYSR
;
A
#
# COMPACT_ATOMS: atom_id res chain seq x y z
N MET A 1 -12.15 -13.44 29.95
CA MET A 1 -12.67 -12.82 28.70
C MET A 1 -11.56 -11.89 28.19
N ASN A 2 -10.84 -12.31 27.16
CA ASN A 2 -9.87 -11.42 26.51
C ASN A 2 -10.66 -10.28 25.88
N ASN A 3 -10.54 -9.09 26.45
CA ASN A 3 -10.96 -7.86 25.80
C ASN A 3 -9.97 -7.61 24.63
N GLU A 4 -10.14 -8.33 23.52
CA GLU A 4 -9.42 -8.00 22.31
C GLU A 4 -9.86 -6.58 21.92
N LYS A 5 -8.92 -5.64 22.07
CA LYS A 5 -9.18 -4.24 21.71
C LYS A 5 -9.49 -4.19 20.22
N GLU A 6 -10.62 -3.58 19.88
CA GLU A 6 -11.08 -3.42 18.51
C GLU A 6 -10.06 -2.67 17.64
N ILE A 7 -9.79 -3.18 16.47
CA ILE A 7 -8.97 -2.49 15.45
C ILE A 7 -9.88 -1.60 14.62
N ILE A 8 -9.49 -0.33 14.45
CA ILE A 8 -10.21 0.63 13.63
C ILE A 8 -9.23 1.18 12.59
N PHE A 9 -9.58 1.10 11.30
CA PHE A 9 -8.88 1.80 10.25
C PHE A 9 -9.62 3.09 9.89
N TRP A 10 -8.86 4.16 9.77
CA TRP A 10 -9.31 5.47 9.30
C TRP A 10 -8.78 5.68 7.89
N GLY A 11 -9.69 5.88 6.95
CA GLY A 11 -9.38 6.17 5.56
C GLY A 11 -9.73 5.05 4.58
N ALA A 12 -10.25 5.45 3.42
CA ALA A 12 -10.52 4.58 2.27
C ALA A 12 -10.34 5.34 0.95
N GLY A 13 -10.40 4.63 -0.19
CA GLY A 13 -10.39 5.22 -1.53
C GLY A 13 -9.01 5.59 -2.06
N THR A 14 -7.92 5.08 -1.48
CA THR A 14 -6.56 5.32 -2.00
C THR A 14 -5.73 4.03 -2.03
N ALA A 15 -4.69 3.99 -2.88
CA ALA A 15 -3.74 2.88 -2.88
C ALA A 15 -3.08 2.68 -1.50
N ARG A 16 -2.87 3.76 -0.74
CA ARG A 16 -2.23 3.70 0.58
C ARG A 16 -3.16 3.19 1.68
N THR A 17 -4.48 3.46 1.60
CA THR A 17 -5.47 2.90 2.52
C THR A 17 -5.81 1.45 2.18
N PHE A 18 -5.69 1.07 0.91
CA PHE A 18 -5.87 -0.29 0.44
C PHE A 18 -4.91 -1.30 1.10
N ARG A 19 -3.64 -0.93 1.28
CA ARG A 19 -2.58 -1.82 1.83
C ARG A 19 -2.93 -2.42 3.19
N PRO A 20 -3.23 -1.63 4.25
CA PRO A 20 -3.57 -2.19 5.55
C PRO A 20 -4.92 -2.92 5.56
N ILE A 21 -5.89 -2.52 4.73
CA ILE A 21 -7.16 -3.24 4.56
C ILE A 21 -6.88 -4.62 3.96
N TRP A 22 -6.11 -4.70 2.87
CA TRP A 22 -5.74 -5.98 2.28
C TRP A 22 -4.93 -6.85 3.23
N MET A 23 -3.97 -6.27 3.95
CA MET A 23 -3.21 -6.99 4.98
C MET A 23 -4.12 -7.60 6.04
N ALA A 24 -5.12 -6.87 6.53
CA ALA A 24 -6.07 -7.37 7.52
C ALA A 24 -6.93 -8.52 6.96
N GLU A 25 -7.35 -8.43 5.70
CA GLU A 25 -8.11 -9.50 5.03
C GLU A 25 -7.26 -10.76 4.82
N GLU A 26 -5.98 -10.65 4.48
CA GLU A 26 -5.06 -11.78 4.38
C GLU A 26 -4.85 -12.47 5.74
N LEU A 27 -4.75 -11.68 6.80
CA LEU A 27 -4.59 -12.20 8.17
C LEU A 27 -5.90 -12.75 8.74
N GLY A 28 -7.05 -12.42 8.15
CA GLY A 28 -8.36 -12.79 8.68
C GLY A 28 -8.73 -12.03 9.96
N ILE A 29 -8.25 -10.81 10.13
CA ILE A 29 -8.48 -9.96 11.31
C ILE A 29 -9.80 -9.22 11.14
N SER A 30 -10.60 -9.18 12.22
CA SER A 30 -11.79 -8.33 12.30
C SER A 30 -11.38 -6.88 12.62
N TYR A 31 -11.99 -5.92 11.93
CA TYR A 31 -11.75 -4.50 12.13
C TYR A 31 -13.00 -3.68 11.81
N LYS A 32 -13.03 -2.44 12.29
CA LYS A 32 -13.96 -1.40 11.82
C LYS A 32 -13.26 -0.48 10.83
N LEU A 33 -14.01 0.05 9.88
CA LEU A 33 -13.54 1.04 8.92
C LEU A 33 -14.29 2.37 9.12
N ASN A 34 -13.54 3.44 9.35
CA ASN A 34 -14.01 4.82 9.23
C ASN A 34 -13.53 5.35 7.88
N PRO A 35 -14.38 5.29 6.83
CA PRO A 35 -13.96 5.48 5.46
C PRO A 35 -13.84 6.98 5.08
N ILE A 36 -13.07 7.76 5.84
CA ILE A 36 -12.79 9.16 5.50
C ILE A 36 -11.89 9.27 4.29
N GLY A 37 -12.06 10.33 3.50
CA GLY A 37 -11.30 10.60 2.29
C GLY A 37 -10.15 11.58 2.46
N PRO A 38 -9.13 11.50 1.60
CA PRO A 38 -8.14 12.55 1.52
C PRO A 38 -8.75 13.78 0.82
N ARG A 39 -8.47 15.01 1.31
CA ARG A 39 -8.91 16.29 0.72
C ARG A 39 -10.43 16.49 0.67
N THR A 40 -11.18 15.79 1.51
CA THR A 40 -12.62 15.97 1.71
C THR A 40 -12.94 16.94 2.86
N GLY A 41 -11.92 17.41 3.58
CA GLY A 41 -12.07 18.14 4.84
C GLY A 41 -12.09 17.23 6.06
N GLU A 42 -12.40 15.95 5.91
CA GLU A 42 -12.55 15.00 7.02
C GLU A 42 -11.25 14.80 7.81
N THR A 43 -10.08 14.77 7.13
CA THR A 43 -8.77 14.67 7.81
C THR A 43 -8.34 15.95 8.52
N GLN A 44 -9.09 17.04 8.36
CA GLN A 44 -8.81 18.37 8.94
C GLN A 44 -9.74 18.70 10.10
N THR A 45 -10.70 17.83 10.42
CA THR A 45 -11.59 18.01 11.57
C THR A 45 -10.80 18.03 12.88
N LYS A 46 -11.34 18.69 13.90
CA LYS A 46 -10.71 18.71 15.24
C LYS A 46 -10.58 17.31 15.82
N GLU A 47 -11.56 16.45 15.55
CA GLU A 47 -11.56 15.06 16.00
C GLU A 47 -10.36 14.32 15.39
N PHE A 48 -10.23 14.29 14.06
CA PHE A 48 -9.15 13.57 13.40
C PHE A 48 -7.77 14.18 13.70
N THR A 49 -7.65 15.51 13.75
CA THR A 49 -6.37 16.18 14.04
C THR A 49 -5.90 15.97 15.47
N SER A 50 -6.81 15.69 16.41
CA SER A 50 -6.42 15.34 17.80
C SER A 50 -5.72 13.99 17.91
N ILE A 51 -6.05 13.04 17.02
CA ILE A 51 -5.47 11.70 16.97
C ILE A 51 -4.36 11.55 15.92
N ASN A 52 -4.37 12.38 14.87
CA ASN A 52 -3.32 12.40 13.84
C ASN A 52 -3.04 13.81 13.30
N ARG A 53 -2.06 14.50 13.89
CA ARG A 53 -1.63 15.84 13.46
C ARG A 53 -1.07 15.90 12.04
N LYS A 54 -0.66 14.76 11.45
CA LYS A 54 -0.20 14.69 10.05
C LYS A 54 -1.35 14.92 9.06
N GLN A 55 -2.61 14.78 9.48
CA GLN A 55 -3.80 14.89 8.61
C GLN A 55 -3.75 13.95 7.41
N LYS A 56 -3.19 12.77 7.61
CA LYS A 56 -2.98 11.75 6.58
C LYS A 56 -3.68 10.44 6.93
N ILE A 57 -4.11 9.75 5.89
CA ILE A 57 -4.63 8.38 5.94
C ILE A 57 -3.70 7.46 5.12
N PRO A 58 -3.62 6.17 5.48
CA PRO A 58 -4.35 5.48 6.55
C PRO A 58 -3.84 5.81 7.96
N LEU A 59 -4.73 5.63 8.95
CA LEU A 59 -4.42 5.59 10.36
C LEU A 59 -5.07 4.33 10.95
N MET A 60 -4.34 3.58 11.77
CA MET A 60 -4.85 2.48 12.57
C MET A 60 -5.00 2.91 14.01
N GLN A 61 -6.08 2.48 14.66
CA GLN A 61 -6.34 2.69 16.09
C GLN A 61 -6.62 1.35 16.77
N ILE A 62 -6.02 1.14 17.94
CA ILE A 62 -6.31 0.02 18.84
C ILE A 62 -6.40 0.57 20.27
N GLY A 63 -7.62 0.82 20.73
CA GLY A 63 -7.84 1.55 21.96
C GLY A 63 -7.23 2.97 21.89
N GLU A 64 -6.25 3.27 22.74
CA GLU A 64 -5.53 4.57 22.73
C GLU A 64 -4.23 4.55 21.91
N PHE A 65 -3.90 3.43 21.29
CA PHE A 65 -2.74 3.33 20.41
C PHE A 65 -3.11 3.73 18.98
N TYR A 66 -2.43 4.73 18.45
CA TYR A 66 -2.61 5.22 17.08
C TYR A 66 -1.32 5.01 16.29
N LEU A 67 -1.44 4.48 15.08
CA LEU A 67 -0.31 4.23 14.19
C LEU A 67 -0.65 4.71 12.78
N SER A 68 0.14 5.61 12.24
CA SER A 68 0.07 6.05 10.85
C SER A 68 1.19 5.42 10.02
N GLU A 69 1.18 5.66 8.71
CA GLU A 69 2.02 5.08 7.66
C GLU A 69 1.63 3.64 7.32
N SER A 70 1.24 3.42 6.06
CA SER A 70 0.73 2.12 5.63
C SER A 70 1.71 0.98 5.86
N LEU A 71 3.02 1.20 5.68
CA LEU A 71 4.03 0.18 5.95
C LEU A 71 4.15 -0.14 7.43
N ALA A 72 4.18 0.89 8.28
CA ALA A 72 4.26 0.68 9.73
C ALA A 72 3.05 -0.10 10.24
N ILE A 73 1.85 0.21 9.72
CA ILE A 73 0.61 -0.50 10.04
C ILE A 73 0.71 -1.98 9.61
N CYS A 74 1.08 -2.24 8.34
CA CYS A 74 1.21 -3.61 7.85
C CYS A 74 2.25 -4.42 8.62
N LYS A 75 3.42 -3.85 8.92
CA LYS A 75 4.45 -4.50 9.74
C LYS A 75 4.00 -4.74 11.19
N TYR A 76 3.23 -3.84 11.76
CA TYR A 76 2.63 -4.06 13.07
C TYR A 76 1.65 -5.24 13.04
N LEU A 77 0.74 -5.27 12.07
CA LEU A 77 -0.24 -6.34 11.91
C LEU A 77 0.43 -7.70 11.67
N GLN A 78 1.46 -7.75 10.82
CA GLN A 78 2.24 -8.97 10.56
C GLN A 78 2.84 -9.58 11.84
N ARG A 79 3.38 -8.73 12.72
CA ARG A 79 3.99 -9.18 13.99
C ARG A 79 2.96 -9.50 15.07
N ALA A 80 1.88 -8.71 15.15
CA ALA A 80 0.86 -8.86 16.18
C ALA A 80 -0.10 -10.03 15.90
N PHE A 81 -0.29 -10.39 14.62
CA PHE A 81 -1.23 -11.41 14.17
C PHE A 81 -0.56 -12.41 13.22
N PRO A 82 0.38 -13.25 13.70
CA PRO A 82 1.11 -14.17 12.84
C PRO A 82 0.15 -15.16 12.16
N SER A 83 0.34 -15.37 10.86
CA SER A 83 -0.50 -16.24 10.04
C SER A 83 0.33 -17.05 9.07
N LYS A 84 -0.04 -18.32 8.87
CA LYS A 84 0.59 -19.18 7.83
C LYS A 84 0.19 -18.80 6.40
N ARG A 85 -0.70 -17.83 6.21
CA ARG A 85 -1.13 -17.36 4.89
C ARG A 85 -0.16 -16.37 4.26
N LEU A 86 0.72 -15.79 5.09
CA LEU A 86 1.71 -14.80 4.69
C LEU A 86 3.10 -15.28 5.02
N PHE A 87 4.05 -14.96 4.16
CA PHE A 87 5.45 -15.01 4.52
C PHE A 87 5.73 -13.98 5.61
N ILE A 88 6.37 -14.42 6.68
CA ILE A 88 6.80 -13.59 7.80
C ILE A 88 8.29 -13.85 7.99
N PRO A 89 9.16 -12.82 7.80
CA PRO A 89 10.58 -12.97 8.01
C PRO A 89 10.93 -13.46 9.43
N THR A 90 11.86 -14.37 9.53
CA THR A 90 12.29 -14.97 10.81
C THR A 90 13.76 -14.77 11.10
N SER A 91 14.59 -14.49 10.09
CA SER A 91 16.00 -14.14 10.26
C SER A 91 16.25 -12.65 10.03
N ASP A 92 17.37 -12.16 10.51
CA ASP A 92 17.78 -10.75 10.31
C ASP A 92 18.00 -10.43 8.82
N GLU A 93 18.50 -11.40 8.04
CA GLU A 93 18.67 -11.25 6.58
C GLU A 93 17.33 -11.16 5.84
N GLU A 94 16.35 -11.99 6.21
CA GLU A 94 15.01 -11.92 5.64
C GLU A 94 14.33 -10.59 5.99
N LEU A 95 14.45 -10.12 7.24
CA LEU A 95 13.95 -8.81 7.67
C LEU A 95 14.60 -7.68 6.88
N ALA A 96 15.94 -7.73 6.71
CA ALA A 96 16.65 -6.71 5.94
C ALA A 96 16.23 -6.70 4.47
N LYS A 97 15.98 -7.88 3.87
CA LYS A 97 15.51 -7.97 2.48
C LYS A 97 14.08 -7.50 2.32
N GLU A 98 13.19 -7.80 3.27
CA GLU A 98 11.83 -7.24 3.27
C GLU A 98 11.87 -5.72 3.41
N ASP A 99 12.72 -5.18 4.29
CA ASP A 99 12.90 -3.74 4.46
C ASP A 99 13.47 -3.07 3.20
N GLU A 100 14.48 -3.67 2.56
CA GLU A 100 15.04 -3.19 1.29
C GLU A 100 13.97 -3.03 0.22
N TRP A 101 13.17 -4.08 -0.03
CA TRP A 101 12.10 -4.05 -1.02
C TRP A 101 10.99 -3.06 -0.65
N CYS A 102 10.57 -3.04 0.61
CA CYS A 102 9.57 -2.08 1.06
C CYS A 102 10.05 -0.63 0.90
N CYS A 103 11.31 -0.34 1.25
CA CYS A 103 11.90 0.98 1.06
C CYS A 103 11.97 1.35 -0.42
N PHE A 104 12.46 0.45 -1.29
CA PHE A 104 12.52 0.67 -2.73
C PHE A 104 11.14 0.97 -3.33
N ILE A 105 10.13 0.14 -3.02
CA ILE A 105 8.77 0.34 -3.53
C ILE A 105 8.18 1.67 -3.06
N LEU A 106 8.37 2.02 -1.78
CA LEU A 106 7.81 3.24 -1.22
C LEU A 106 8.53 4.50 -1.70
N SER A 107 9.87 4.50 -1.74
CA SER A 107 10.61 5.70 -2.09
C SER A 107 10.63 5.95 -3.60
N GLU A 108 10.90 4.91 -4.40
CA GLU A 108 11.17 5.08 -5.82
C GLU A 108 9.90 4.97 -6.68
N ILE A 109 9.01 4.03 -6.36
CA ILE A 109 7.81 3.76 -7.17
C ILE A 109 6.64 4.60 -6.69
N ASP A 110 6.31 4.52 -5.38
CA ASP A 110 5.16 5.23 -4.81
C ASP A 110 5.42 6.75 -4.74
N GLU A 111 6.37 7.18 -3.89
CA GLU A 111 6.49 8.59 -3.51
C GLU A 111 7.16 9.43 -4.60
N THR A 112 8.29 8.98 -5.13
CA THR A 112 9.06 9.74 -6.13
C THR A 112 8.37 9.76 -7.50
N SER A 113 7.65 8.72 -7.87
CA SER A 113 7.03 8.60 -9.18
C SER A 113 5.52 8.82 -9.14
N LEU A 114 4.75 7.82 -8.68
CA LEU A 114 3.28 7.81 -8.77
C LEU A 114 2.63 8.96 -7.99
N TYR A 115 3.14 9.27 -6.80
CA TYR A 115 2.56 10.34 -5.99
C TYR A 115 2.93 11.73 -6.50
N VAL A 116 4.13 11.91 -7.05
CA VAL A 116 4.51 13.17 -7.71
C VAL A 116 3.70 13.39 -8.97
N MET A 117 3.49 12.34 -9.80
CA MET A 117 2.56 12.42 -10.93
C MET A 117 1.17 12.84 -10.49
N ARG A 118 0.63 12.20 -9.43
CA ARG A 118 -0.67 12.57 -8.88
C ARG A 118 -0.77 14.05 -8.51
N ARG A 119 0.27 14.63 -7.91
CA ARG A 119 0.27 16.06 -7.54
C ARG A 119 0.12 16.97 -8.76
N HIS A 120 0.83 16.67 -9.85
CA HIS A 120 0.92 17.56 -11.01
C HIS A 120 -0.02 17.19 -12.16
N TYR A 121 -0.79 16.12 -12.02
CA TYR A 121 -1.81 15.68 -12.99
C TYR A 121 -3.21 15.71 -12.35
N ASP A 122 -3.54 14.81 -11.40
CA ASP A 122 -4.88 14.74 -10.81
C ASP A 122 -5.18 15.91 -9.86
N LEU A 123 -4.17 16.42 -9.17
CA LEU A 123 -4.28 17.46 -8.16
C LEU A 123 -3.68 18.78 -8.61
N LYS A 124 -3.67 19.00 -9.92
CA LYS A 124 -3.07 20.19 -10.55
C LYS A 124 -3.69 21.51 -10.06
N GLU A 125 -4.96 21.52 -9.67
CA GLU A 125 -5.63 22.70 -9.13
C GLU A 125 -5.06 23.09 -7.74
N ILE A 126 -4.41 22.14 -7.04
CA ILE A 126 -3.81 22.39 -5.72
C ILE A 126 -2.31 22.65 -5.84
N TYR A 127 -1.61 21.85 -6.66
CA TYR A 127 -0.14 21.84 -6.72
C TYR A 127 0.45 22.44 -7.99
N GLY A 128 -0.39 22.83 -8.96
CA GLY A 128 0.01 23.30 -10.28
C GLY A 128 0.26 22.14 -11.25
N GLU A 129 -0.15 22.34 -12.51
CA GLU A 129 0.13 21.40 -13.61
C GLU A 129 1.61 21.50 -14.01
N SER A 130 2.27 20.36 -14.23
CA SER A 130 3.62 20.32 -14.76
C SER A 130 3.86 19.09 -15.63
N LYS A 131 3.78 19.26 -16.96
CA LYS A 131 4.09 18.19 -17.92
C LYS A 131 5.55 17.74 -17.84
N THR A 132 6.46 18.65 -17.54
CA THR A 132 7.89 18.33 -17.38
C THR A 132 8.09 17.37 -16.19
N VAL A 133 7.46 17.66 -15.05
CA VAL A 133 7.55 16.79 -13.88
C VAL A 133 6.89 15.44 -14.13
N THR A 134 5.67 15.43 -14.69
CA THR A 134 4.96 14.17 -14.97
C THR A 134 5.71 13.29 -15.96
N ASN A 135 6.31 13.86 -17.01
CA ASN A 135 7.12 13.09 -17.96
C ASN A 135 8.40 12.54 -17.30
N ALA A 136 9.10 13.36 -16.50
CA ALA A 136 10.29 12.90 -15.78
C ALA A 136 9.96 11.73 -14.83
N CYS A 137 8.82 11.81 -14.12
CA CYS A 137 8.34 10.70 -13.27
C CYS A 137 8.00 9.45 -14.09
N ARG A 138 7.38 9.60 -15.27
CA ARG A 138 7.09 8.47 -16.16
C ARG A 138 8.36 7.78 -16.63
N ASP A 139 9.36 8.55 -17.07
CA ASP A 139 10.63 7.99 -17.55
C ASP A 139 11.41 7.35 -16.40
N TYR A 140 11.35 7.93 -15.20
CA TYR A 140 11.96 7.34 -14.01
C TYR A 140 11.28 6.02 -13.62
N LEU A 141 9.95 5.99 -13.56
CA LEU A 141 9.18 4.80 -13.20
C LEU A 141 9.44 3.63 -14.18
N LYS A 142 9.54 3.91 -15.48
CA LYS A 142 9.89 2.89 -16.48
C LYS A 142 11.23 2.20 -16.17
N ARG A 143 12.26 2.98 -15.80
CA ARG A 143 13.55 2.40 -15.40
C ARG A 143 13.45 1.53 -14.15
N GLN A 144 12.61 1.93 -13.17
CA GLN A 144 12.38 1.10 -11.98
C GLN A 144 11.62 -0.18 -12.32
N PHE A 145 10.72 -0.11 -13.30
CA PHE A 145 10.00 -1.29 -13.80
C PHE A 145 10.91 -2.28 -14.53
N GLU A 146 11.97 -1.83 -15.20
CA GLU A 146 12.97 -2.74 -15.77
C GLU A 146 13.64 -3.58 -14.67
N VAL A 147 13.98 -2.99 -13.53
CA VAL A 147 14.53 -3.70 -12.37
C VAL A 147 13.55 -4.75 -11.84
N ILE A 148 12.27 -4.39 -11.75
CA ILE A 148 11.23 -5.31 -11.27
C ILE A 148 10.99 -6.44 -12.27
N GLU A 149 10.95 -6.13 -13.56
CA GLU A 149 10.76 -7.13 -14.63
C GLU A 149 11.85 -8.19 -14.59
N GLU A 150 13.11 -7.77 -14.49
CA GLU A 150 14.26 -8.67 -14.38
C GLU A 150 14.17 -9.51 -13.10
N TYR A 151 13.87 -8.86 -11.98
CA TYR A 151 13.78 -9.56 -10.69
C TYR A 151 12.69 -10.64 -10.67
N LEU A 152 11.56 -10.40 -11.36
CA LEU A 152 10.41 -11.31 -11.39
C LEU A 152 10.51 -12.43 -12.42
N GLU A 153 11.60 -12.55 -13.18
CA GLU A 153 11.72 -13.51 -14.29
C GLU A 153 11.37 -14.95 -13.86
N ASP A 154 11.89 -15.38 -12.72
CA ASP A 154 11.71 -16.73 -12.18
C ASP A 154 10.97 -16.76 -10.82
N LYS A 155 10.35 -15.67 -10.41
CA LYS A 155 9.73 -15.53 -9.09
C LYS A 155 8.23 -15.33 -9.14
N ASN A 156 7.56 -15.95 -8.19
CA ASN A 156 6.13 -15.78 -7.98
C ASN A 156 5.83 -14.70 -6.92
N TYR A 157 6.77 -14.40 -6.05
CA TYR A 157 6.68 -13.40 -4.98
C TYR A 157 8.00 -12.64 -4.83
N ILE A 158 7.92 -11.44 -4.26
CA ILE A 158 9.13 -10.64 -3.98
C ILE A 158 10.04 -11.37 -2.99
N MET A 159 9.48 -11.85 -1.89
CA MET A 159 10.20 -12.77 -1.01
C MET A 159 10.00 -14.18 -1.53
N LYS A 160 11.09 -14.86 -1.84
CA LYS A 160 11.10 -16.19 -2.49
C LYS A 160 10.21 -17.20 -1.78
N GLU A 161 10.12 -17.09 -0.48
CA GLU A 161 9.47 -18.03 0.42
C GLU A 161 7.95 -17.93 0.40
N GLY A 162 7.38 -16.82 -0.10
CA GLY A 162 5.93 -16.69 -0.21
C GLY A 162 5.41 -15.26 -0.29
N PHE A 163 4.10 -15.16 -0.44
CA PHE A 163 3.37 -13.90 -0.49
C PHE A 163 3.48 -13.14 0.84
N GLY A 164 3.84 -11.86 0.78
CA GLY A 164 4.07 -11.03 1.96
C GLY A 164 3.79 -9.54 1.77
N ILE A 165 4.31 -8.72 2.68
CA ILE A 165 4.11 -7.27 2.66
C ILE A 165 4.64 -6.65 1.37
N CYS A 166 5.81 -7.07 0.88
CA CYS A 166 6.39 -6.52 -0.34
C CYS A 166 5.44 -6.67 -1.54
N ASP A 167 4.75 -7.81 -1.63
CA ASP A 167 3.81 -8.07 -2.72
C ASP A 167 2.57 -7.17 -2.61
N ILE A 168 2.01 -6.98 -1.41
CA ILE A 168 0.89 -6.06 -1.16
C ILE A 168 1.27 -4.64 -1.64
N PHE A 169 2.48 -4.21 -1.32
CA PHE A 169 2.96 -2.87 -1.68
C PHE A 169 3.23 -2.74 -3.17
N LEU A 170 3.90 -3.70 -3.78
CA LEU A 170 4.18 -3.66 -5.21
C LEU A 170 2.89 -3.71 -6.03
N ILE A 171 1.98 -4.66 -5.76
CA ILE A 171 0.70 -4.77 -6.47
C ILE A 171 -0.10 -3.47 -6.37
N SER A 172 -0.18 -2.84 -5.18
CA SER A 172 -0.88 -1.56 -5.03
C SER A 172 -0.28 -0.44 -5.87
N CYS A 173 1.03 -0.48 -6.13
CA CYS A 173 1.70 0.46 -7.03
C CYS A 173 1.49 0.10 -8.51
N LEU A 174 1.51 -1.18 -8.88
CA LEU A 174 1.22 -1.63 -10.24
C LEU A 174 -0.22 -1.28 -10.65
N ASP A 175 -1.21 -1.49 -9.76
CA ASP A 175 -2.60 -1.08 -10.00
C ASP A 175 -2.71 0.44 -10.21
N TRP A 176 -1.95 1.20 -9.42
CA TRP A 176 -1.92 2.65 -9.57
C TRP A 176 -1.20 3.08 -10.84
N ALA A 177 -0.15 2.39 -11.26
CA ALA A 177 0.52 2.64 -12.54
C ALA A 177 -0.39 2.36 -13.74
N ILE A 178 -1.18 1.26 -13.70
CA ILE A 178 -2.19 0.96 -14.72
C ILE A 178 -3.23 2.09 -14.81
N PHE A 179 -3.67 2.66 -13.69
CA PHE A 179 -4.56 3.83 -13.69
C PHE A 179 -3.97 5.02 -14.44
N TYR A 180 -2.62 5.16 -14.46
CA TYR A 180 -1.90 6.16 -15.26
C TYR A 180 -1.49 5.64 -16.65
N GLU A 181 -2.13 4.58 -17.14
CA GLU A 181 -1.91 4.04 -18.48
C GLU A 181 -0.48 3.51 -18.71
N PHE A 182 0.19 3.02 -17.65
CA PHE A 182 1.42 2.26 -17.82
C PHE A 182 1.09 0.85 -18.25
N GLU A 183 1.71 0.41 -19.33
CA GLU A 183 1.71 -0.99 -19.73
C GLU A 183 2.68 -1.77 -18.83
N LEU A 184 2.20 -2.83 -18.21
CA LEU A 184 3.04 -3.75 -17.47
C LEU A 184 3.77 -4.69 -18.44
N THR A 185 5.02 -4.97 -18.15
CA THR A 185 5.80 -5.94 -18.91
C THR A 185 5.36 -7.38 -18.60
N LYS A 186 5.91 -8.36 -19.30
CA LYS A 186 5.46 -9.76 -19.27
C LYS A 186 5.47 -10.37 -17.86
N ASN A 187 6.59 -10.22 -17.13
CA ASN A 187 6.72 -10.84 -15.80
C ASN A 187 5.91 -10.11 -14.75
N MET A 188 5.83 -8.77 -14.82
CA MET A 188 4.95 -7.97 -13.97
C MET A 188 3.47 -8.30 -14.20
N THR A 189 3.05 -8.51 -15.46
CA THR A 189 1.67 -8.90 -15.79
C THR A 189 1.35 -10.27 -15.19
N ARG A 190 2.19 -11.28 -15.43
CA ARG A 190 2.03 -12.62 -14.84
C ARG A 190 1.95 -12.55 -13.32
N TYR A 191 2.92 -11.89 -12.69
CA TYR A 191 2.98 -11.74 -11.23
C TYR A 191 1.72 -11.09 -10.66
N ARG A 192 1.27 -10.00 -11.27
CA ARG A 192 0.05 -9.33 -10.85
C ARG A 192 -1.19 -10.20 -11.03
N ASP A 193 -1.36 -10.82 -12.19
CA ASP A 193 -2.53 -11.63 -12.50
C ASP A 193 -2.67 -12.83 -11.57
N ASP A 194 -1.57 -13.44 -11.14
CA ASP A 194 -1.58 -14.50 -10.15
C ASP A 194 -2.06 -13.99 -8.77
N ILE A 195 -1.59 -12.83 -8.35
CA ILE A 195 -1.85 -12.29 -6.99
C ILE A 195 -3.26 -11.69 -6.87
N ILE A 196 -3.76 -10.97 -7.87
CA ILE A 196 -5.09 -10.32 -7.80
C ILE A 196 -6.26 -11.32 -7.75
N ASN A 197 -5.99 -12.59 -8.02
CA ASN A 197 -6.99 -13.65 -7.85
C ASN A 197 -7.23 -14.06 -6.41
N ARG A 198 -6.40 -13.62 -5.47
CA ARG A 198 -6.56 -13.90 -4.03
C ARG A 198 -7.89 -13.35 -3.51
N PRO A 199 -8.67 -14.17 -2.77
CA PRO A 199 -9.95 -13.69 -2.21
C PRO A 199 -9.82 -12.44 -1.34
N ALA A 200 -8.73 -12.34 -0.56
CA ALA A 200 -8.47 -11.19 0.29
C ALA A 200 -8.20 -9.90 -0.51
N TYR A 201 -7.50 -10.00 -1.66
CA TYR A 201 -7.33 -8.85 -2.57
C TYR A 201 -8.68 -8.34 -3.07
N LYS A 202 -9.53 -9.24 -3.62
CA LYS A 202 -10.85 -8.87 -4.17
C LYS A 202 -11.73 -8.22 -3.11
N LYS A 203 -11.76 -8.80 -1.91
CA LYS A 203 -12.52 -8.26 -0.78
C LYS A 203 -12.01 -6.89 -0.34
N ALA A 204 -10.69 -6.72 -0.24
CA ALA A 204 -10.08 -5.44 0.12
C ALA A 204 -10.33 -4.35 -0.94
N MET A 205 -10.32 -4.71 -2.24
CA MET A 205 -10.68 -3.80 -3.33
C MET A 205 -12.11 -3.29 -3.16
N ASP A 206 -13.06 -4.21 -2.95
CA ASP A 206 -14.46 -3.84 -2.72
C ASP A 206 -14.61 -2.90 -1.52
N ILE A 207 -13.99 -3.25 -0.38
CA ILE A 207 -14.08 -2.44 0.85
C ILE A 207 -13.46 -1.06 0.68
N ASN A 208 -12.29 -0.98 0.07
CA ASN A 208 -11.54 0.28 -0.04
C ASN A 208 -12.13 1.24 -1.09
N TYR A 209 -12.69 0.72 -2.19
CA TYR A 209 -13.10 1.55 -3.33
C TYR A 209 -14.63 1.62 -3.55
N SER A 210 -15.46 0.90 -2.76
CA SER A 210 -16.93 0.96 -2.81
C SER A 210 -17.45 2.22 -2.11
N ARG A 211 -17.14 3.40 -2.63
CA ARG A 211 -17.66 4.68 -2.16
C ARG A 211 -18.60 5.30 -3.17
#